data_5b7e03d3933b0fc9fa192afd9f02d511
#
_entry.id   5b7e03d3933b0fc9fa192afd9f02d511
#
_cell.length_a   1.000
_cell.length_b   1.000
_cell.length_c   1.000
_cell.angle_alpha   90.00
_cell.angle_beta   90.00
_cell.angle_gamma   90.00
#
_symmetry.space_group_name_H-M   'P 1'
#
loop_
_entity.id
_entity.type
_entity.pdbx_description
1 polymer ?
#
loop_
_entity_poly.entity_id
_entity_poly.type
_entity_poly.pdbx_seq_one_letter_code
_entity_poly.pdbx_strand_id
1 'polypeptide(L)'
;MFKNYVVKIIKIINFIIITFLSSTAFANSENGIWVGVFDINGHGKYDFTGLIDNNNATAFTEKAKVIYNGNIKFKDNTFEWNLLMYLKDGNNFGTAKITGKIIQSDIMSGKWITEPAKDYGNIYLIRANEKIIDTGEIINKQWASYDESKMYFLEINKNIISGKDRNECNYYGHARKLNKKIYELNLEIASCGVSDGIYKGMAHIKKENDINTLILNATNKNFSVFIKLQ
;
A
#
# COMPACT_ATOMS: atom_id res chain seq x y z
N MET A 1 55.28 -19.61 24.06
CA MET A 1 53.94 -19.71 24.66
C MET A 1 53.01 -18.55 24.25
N PHE A 2 53.45 -17.32 24.13
CA PHE A 2 52.65 -16.16 23.76
C PHE A 2 52.02 -16.20 22.33
N LYS A 3 52.71 -16.74 21.34
CA LYS A 3 52.24 -16.76 19.94
C LYS A 3 50.94 -17.53 19.73
N ASN A 4 50.68 -18.60 20.52
CA ASN A 4 49.48 -19.41 20.36
C ASN A 4 48.22 -18.78 21.00
N TYR A 5 48.40 -17.89 21.99
CA TYR A 5 47.28 -17.15 22.61
C TYR A 5 46.75 -16.04 21.66
N VAL A 6 47.66 -15.34 21.00
CA VAL A 6 47.28 -14.23 20.06
C VAL A 6 46.44 -14.77 18.87
N VAL A 7 46.85 -15.92 18.30
CA VAL A 7 46.12 -16.56 17.20
C VAL A 7 44.74 -17.07 17.63
N LYS A 8 44.59 -17.54 18.87
CA LYS A 8 43.27 -17.94 19.39
C LYS A 8 42.33 -16.77 19.62
N ILE A 9 42.84 -15.65 20.15
CA ILE A 9 42.05 -14.43 20.37
C ILE A 9 41.58 -13.85 19.05
N ILE A 10 42.44 -13.79 18.02
CA ILE A 10 42.06 -13.27 16.66
C ILE A 10 40.99 -14.18 16.03
N LYS A 11 41.02 -15.49 16.19
CA LYS A 11 39.99 -16.39 15.67
C LYS A 11 38.64 -16.20 16.38
N ILE A 12 38.65 -15.97 17.71
CA ILE A 12 37.42 -15.70 18.46
C ILE A 12 36.80 -14.36 18.09
N ILE A 13 37.60 -13.30 17.91
CA ILE A 13 37.14 -11.97 17.50
C ILE A 13 36.53 -12.03 16.10
N ASN A 14 37.17 -12.72 15.14
CA ASN A 14 36.60 -12.90 13.80
C ASN A 14 35.29 -13.70 13.80
N PHE A 15 35.14 -14.71 14.67
CA PHE A 15 33.89 -15.44 14.78
C PHE A 15 32.75 -14.61 15.38
N ILE A 16 33.04 -13.77 16.35
CA ILE A 16 32.06 -12.85 16.96
C ILE A 16 31.62 -11.76 15.98
N ILE A 17 32.53 -11.23 15.17
CA ILE A 17 32.21 -10.21 14.15
C ILE A 17 31.29 -10.79 13.05
N ILE A 18 31.51 -12.02 12.62
CA ILE A 18 30.68 -12.67 11.59
C ILE A 18 29.26 -12.95 12.11
N THR A 19 29.07 -13.26 13.39
CA THR A 19 27.74 -13.50 13.98
C THR A 19 26.94 -12.21 14.20
N PHE A 20 27.59 -11.04 14.36
CA PHE A 20 26.89 -9.76 14.48
C PHE A 20 26.46 -9.15 13.14
N LEU A 21 27.07 -9.55 12.02
CA LEU A 21 26.73 -9.04 10.68
C LEU A 21 25.54 -9.77 10.03
N SER A 22 25.06 -10.85 10.60
CA SER A 22 23.96 -11.65 10.03
C SER A 22 22.56 -11.29 10.53
N SER A 23 22.43 -10.29 11.43
CA SER A 23 21.13 -9.95 12.05
C SER A 23 20.42 -8.71 11.47
N THR A 24 20.92 -8.10 10.40
CA THR A 24 20.29 -6.86 9.85
C THR A 24 19.62 -7.01 8.48
N ALA A 25 19.48 -8.22 7.95
CA ALA A 25 18.98 -8.44 6.59
C ALA A 25 17.50 -8.83 6.48
N PHE A 26 16.72 -8.80 7.58
CA PHE A 26 15.31 -9.21 7.55
C PHE A 26 14.26 -8.09 7.54
N ALA A 27 14.68 -6.86 7.45
CA ALA A 27 13.76 -5.73 7.54
C ALA A 27 13.39 -5.17 6.18
N ASN A 28 12.63 -5.85 5.32
CA ASN A 28 11.92 -5.24 4.17
C ASN A 28 11.41 -6.26 3.13
N SER A 29 11.33 -7.55 3.46
CA SER A 29 10.88 -8.54 2.48
C SER A 29 9.39 -8.43 2.15
N GLU A 30 8.58 -7.86 3.04
CA GLU A 30 7.12 -7.80 2.93
C GLU A 30 6.60 -6.53 2.24
N ASN A 31 7.45 -5.52 2.05
CA ASN A 31 7.09 -4.30 1.32
C ASN A 31 6.74 -4.62 -0.13
N GLY A 32 5.69 -3.99 -0.63
CA GLY A 32 5.29 -4.17 -2.02
C GLY A 32 3.79 -4.16 -2.25
N ILE A 33 3.42 -4.60 -3.44
CA ILE A 33 2.02 -4.73 -3.85
C ILE A 33 1.59 -6.18 -3.67
N TRP A 34 0.48 -6.38 -2.98
CA TRP A 34 -0.11 -7.67 -2.71
C TRP A 34 -1.50 -7.73 -3.33
N VAL A 35 -1.74 -8.73 -4.15
CA VAL A 35 -3.01 -8.88 -4.87
C VAL A 35 -3.63 -10.24 -4.57
N GLY A 36 -4.93 -10.29 -4.53
CA GLY A 36 -5.60 -11.56 -4.27
C GLY A 36 -7.10 -11.43 -4.11
N VAL A 37 -7.64 -12.32 -3.30
CA VAL A 37 -9.08 -12.44 -3.10
C VAL A 37 -9.43 -12.67 -1.65
N PHE A 38 -10.64 -12.26 -1.27
CA PHE A 38 -11.26 -12.60 0.00
C PHE A 38 -12.73 -12.99 -0.20
N ASP A 39 -13.28 -13.71 0.76
CA ASP A 39 -14.71 -14.01 0.84
C ASP A 39 -15.37 -13.19 1.96
N ILE A 40 -16.69 -13.00 1.88
CA ILE A 40 -17.50 -12.39 2.94
C ILE A 40 -18.49 -13.43 3.46
N ASN A 41 -18.36 -13.81 4.73
CA ASN A 41 -19.20 -14.82 5.39
C ASN A 41 -19.27 -16.13 4.59
N GLY A 42 -18.16 -16.54 3.98
CA GLY A 42 -18.05 -17.73 3.15
C GLY A 42 -18.60 -17.57 1.72
N HIS A 43 -19.03 -16.38 1.33
CA HIS A 43 -19.63 -16.13 0.02
C HIS A 43 -18.77 -15.23 -0.87
N GLY A 44 -18.78 -15.52 -2.16
CA GLY A 44 -18.15 -14.71 -3.20
C GLY A 44 -16.64 -14.83 -3.24
N LYS A 45 -16.08 -14.13 -4.21
CA LYS A 45 -14.64 -13.85 -4.33
C LYS A 45 -14.51 -12.38 -4.73
N TYR A 46 -14.09 -11.58 -3.77
CA TYR A 46 -13.83 -10.16 -3.97
C TYR A 46 -12.34 -9.95 -4.20
N ASP A 47 -12.00 -9.05 -5.11
CA ASP A 47 -10.62 -8.65 -5.34
C ASP A 47 -10.07 -7.87 -4.15
N PHE A 48 -8.77 -7.96 -3.94
CA PHE A 48 -8.06 -7.18 -2.94
C PHE A 48 -6.70 -6.78 -3.49
N THR A 49 -6.38 -5.50 -3.40
CA THR A 49 -5.04 -4.98 -3.70
C THR A 49 -4.54 -4.22 -2.49
N GLY A 50 -3.45 -4.67 -1.91
CA GLY A 50 -2.76 -4.06 -0.78
C GLY A 50 -1.43 -3.46 -1.18
N LEU A 51 -1.13 -2.27 -0.68
CA LEU A 51 0.15 -1.58 -0.80
C LEU A 51 0.77 -1.52 0.58
N ILE A 52 1.96 -2.07 0.74
CA ILE A 52 2.66 -2.14 2.01
C ILE A 52 4.01 -1.46 1.88
N ASP A 53 4.29 -0.53 2.80
CA ASP A 53 5.61 0.05 3.00
C ASP A 53 5.90 0.18 4.49
N ASN A 54 6.85 -0.60 4.97
CA ASN A 54 7.17 -0.76 6.38
C ASN A 54 5.92 -1.19 7.18
N ASN A 55 5.48 -0.34 8.13
CA ASN A 55 4.29 -0.60 8.92
C ASN A 55 3.03 0.07 8.36
N ASN A 56 3.16 0.89 7.31
CA ASN A 56 2.02 1.55 6.69
C ASN A 56 1.42 0.64 5.62
N ALA A 57 0.11 0.66 5.53
CA ALA A 57 -0.57 -0.14 4.55
C ALA A 57 -1.88 0.50 4.12
N THR A 58 -2.11 0.51 2.81
CA THR A 58 -3.39 0.86 2.23
C THR A 58 -3.87 -0.29 1.36
N ALA A 59 -5.17 -0.40 1.18
CA ALA A 59 -5.71 -1.39 0.26
C ALA A 59 -7.02 -0.90 -0.36
N PHE A 60 -7.45 -1.59 -1.41
CA PHE A 60 -8.74 -1.35 -2.03
C PHE A 60 -9.31 -2.62 -2.65
N THR A 61 -10.63 -2.62 -2.81
CA THR A 61 -11.38 -3.62 -3.56
C THR A 61 -12.22 -2.90 -4.60
N GLU A 62 -12.11 -3.28 -5.86
CA GLU A 62 -12.90 -2.67 -6.92
C GLU A 62 -14.33 -3.19 -6.93
N LYS A 63 -14.51 -4.51 -6.76
CA LYS A 63 -15.84 -5.15 -6.74
C LYS A 63 -16.66 -4.74 -5.53
N ALA A 64 -16.06 -4.71 -4.34
CA ALA A 64 -16.78 -4.29 -3.13
C ALA A 64 -16.82 -2.77 -2.96
N LYS A 65 -16.06 -2.00 -3.75
CA LYS A 65 -15.97 -0.54 -3.68
C LYS A 65 -15.56 -0.02 -2.29
N VAL A 66 -14.61 -0.70 -1.65
CA VAL A 66 -14.10 -0.37 -0.33
C VAL A 66 -12.64 0.03 -0.41
N ILE A 67 -12.30 1.07 0.32
CA ILE A 67 -10.95 1.58 0.52
C ILE A 67 -10.54 1.30 1.95
N TYR A 68 -9.29 0.90 2.13
CA TYR A 68 -8.71 0.59 3.43
C TYR A 68 -7.45 1.42 3.66
N ASN A 69 -7.28 1.89 4.89
CA ASN A 69 -6.05 2.57 5.32
C ASN A 69 -5.72 2.22 6.76
N GLY A 70 -4.46 1.95 7.04
CA GLY A 70 -4.05 1.60 8.39
C GLY A 70 -2.60 1.14 8.47
N ASN A 71 -2.37 0.14 9.31
CA ASN A 71 -1.03 -0.38 9.57
C ASN A 71 -1.00 -1.91 9.58
N ILE A 72 0.15 -2.43 9.22
CA ILE A 72 0.45 -3.85 9.27
C ILE A 72 1.64 -4.08 10.21
N LYS A 73 1.60 -5.16 10.97
CA LYS A 73 2.71 -5.61 11.81
C LYS A 73 3.08 -7.03 11.40
N PHE A 74 4.37 -7.27 11.25
CA PHE A 74 4.93 -8.59 11.01
C PHE A 74 5.64 -9.07 12.26
N LYS A 75 5.44 -10.32 12.61
CA LYS A 75 6.17 -11.00 13.66
C LYS A 75 6.43 -12.44 13.22
N ASP A 76 7.69 -12.78 13.07
CA ASP A 76 8.10 -14.08 12.51
C ASP A 76 7.40 -14.31 11.15
N ASN A 77 6.67 -15.42 11.01
CA ASN A 77 5.89 -15.74 9.82
C ASN A 77 4.40 -15.34 9.95
N THR A 78 4.05 -14.45 10.89
CA THR A 78 2.67 -13.99 11.08
C THR A 78 2.54 -12.51 10.76
N PHE A 79 1.32 -12.10 10.43
CA PHE A 79 1.00 -10.69 10.25
C PHE A 79 -0.34 -10.34 10.90
N GLU A 80 -0.44 -9.08 11.31
CA GLU A 80 -1.67 -8.45 11.76
C GLU A 80 -1.82 -7.12 11.03
N TRP A 81 -2.94 -6.95 10.34
CA TRP A 81 -3.26 -5.77 9.57
C TRP A 81 -4.51 -5.11 10.15
N ASN A 82 -4.38 -3.90 10.67
CA ASN A 82 -5.47 -3.13 11.26
C ASN A 82 -5.81 -1.98 10.33
N LEU A 83 -7.03 -1.93 9.87
CA LEU A 83 -7.50 -1.07 8.79
C LEU A 83 -8.77 -0.31 9.18
N LEU A 84 -8.83 0.96 8.84
CA LEU A 84 -10.06 1.71 8.71
C LEU A 84 -10.69 1.40 7.35
N MET A 85 -12.01 1.31 7.30
CA MET A 85 -12.78 1.00 6.11
C MET A 85 -13.59 2.21 5.66
N TYR A 86 -13.52 2.49 4.36
CA TYR A 86 -14.23 3.61 3.74
C TYR A 86 -14.99 3.12 2.51
N LEU A 87 -16.14 3.68 2.25
CA LEU A 87 -16.74 3.57 0.92
C LEU A 87 -15.81 4.25 -0.11
N LYS A 88 -15.75 3.73 -1.31
CA LYS A 88 -14.98 4.37 -2.40
C LYS A 88 -15.51 5.80 -2.59
N ASP A 89 -14.63 6.80 -2.50
CA ASP A 89 -14.99 8.22 -2.54
C ASP A 89 -16.10 8.61 -1.54
N GLY A 90 -16.04 8.04 -0.35
CA GLY A 90 -17.07 8.21 0.67
C GLY A 90 -16.55 8.09 2.10
N ASN A 91 -17.48 7.93 3.00
CA ASN A 91 -17.26 8.00 4.44
C ASN A 91 -16.59 6.75 5.01
N ASN A 92 -15.92 6.93 6.16
CA ASN A 92 -15.56 5.83 7.03
C ASN A 92 -16.83 5.15 7.56
N PHE A 93 -16.86 3.82 7.51
CA PHE A 93 -18.01 3.03 8.00
C PHE A 93 -17.62 1.89 8.95
N GLY A 94 -16.33 1.77 9.28
CA GLY A 94 -15.91 0.74 10.23
C GLY A 94 -14.41 0.45 10.17
N THR A 95 -14.06 -0.71 10.73
CA THR A 95 -12.71 -1.23 10.78
C THR A 95 -12.65 -2.67 10.30
N ALA A 96 -11.50 -3.06 9.77
CA ALA A 96 -11.19 -4.45 9.49
C ALA A 96 -9.88 -4.85 10.17
N LYS A 97 -9.86 -6.05 10.72
CA LYS A 97 -8.66 -6.69 11.24
C LYS A 97 -8.37 -7.95 10.43
N ILE A 98 -7.18 -8.05 9.87
CA ILE A 98 -6.73 -9.23 9.15
C ILE A 98 -5.58 -9.84 9.95
N THR A 99 -5.65 -11.14 10.23
CA THR A 99 -4.58 -11.88 10.89
C THR A 99 -4.25 -13.12 10.07
N GLY A 100 -2.96 -13.43 9.95
CA GLY A 100 -2.58 -14.56 9.10
C GLY A 100 -1.12 -14.94 9.19
N LYS A 101 -0.71 -15.72 8.20
CA LYS A 101 0.66 -16.22 8.06
C LYS A 101 1.21 -15.91 6.68
N ILE A 102 2.50 -15.67 6.64
CA ILE A 102 3.30 -15.68 5.44
C ILE A 102 3.66 -17.15 5.19
N ILE A 103 3.10 -17.73 4.12
CA ILE A 103 3.31 -19.14 3.78
C ILE A 103 4.62 -19.30 3.03
N GLN A 104 4.88 -18.39 2.08
CA GLN A 104 6.11 -18.26 1.31
C GLN A 104 6.42 -16.77 1.19
N SER A 105 7.61 -16.41 0.79
CA SER A 105 8.02 -14.99 0.69
C SER A 105 7.10 -14.12 -0.17
N ASP A 106 6.25 -14.74 -0.98
CA ASP A 106 5.33 -14.13 -1.93
C ASP A 106 3.85 -14.52 -1.71
N ILE A 107 3.52 -15.24 -0.62
CA ILE A 107 2.16 -15.70 -0.32
C ILE A 107 1.78 -15.36 1.12
N MET A 108 0.68 -14.65 1.28
CA MET A 108 -0.01 -14.40 2.56
C MET A 108 -1.38 -15.07 2.57
N SER A 109 -1.74 -15.71 3.68
CA SER A 109 -3.08 -16.24 3.90
C SER A 109 -3.54 -15.96 5.31
N GLY A 110 -4.81 -15.61 5.47
CA GLY A 110 -5.33 -15.21 6.76
C GLY A 110 -6.84 -15.21 6.85
N LYS A 111 -7.29 -14.72 7.99
CA LYS A 111 -8.70 -14.46 8.26
C LYS A 111 -8.90 -12.97 8.53
N TRP A 112 -10.06 -12.47 8.23
CA TRP A 112 -10.43 -11.09 8.51
C TRP A 112 -11.76 -11.01 9.23
N ILE A 113 -11.96 -9.92 9.97
CA ILE A 113 -13.21 -9.59 10.67
C ILE A 113 -13.38 -8.07 10.63
N THR A 114 -14.63 -7.62 10.56
CA THR A 114 -14.99 -6.18 10.57
C THR A 114 -15.76 -5.78 11.82
N GLU A 115 -15.71 -4.49 12.11
CA GLU A 115 -16.54 -3.83 13.09
C GLU A 115 -17.19 -2.59 12.45
N PRO A 116 -18.46 -2.26 12.71
CA PRO A 116 -19.40 -2.95 13.63
C PRO A 116 -20.13 -4.12 12.96
N ALA A 117 -20.02 -4.33 11.64
CA ALA A 117 -20.83 -5.27 10.88
C ALA A 117 -20.64 -6.74 11.29
N LYS A 118 -19.47 -7.08 11.90
CA LYS A 118 -19.07 -8.46 12.26
C LYS A 118 -18.94 -9.41 11.06
N ASP A 119 -18.83 -8.87 9.85
CA ASP A 119 -18.47 -9.70 8.70
C ASP A 119 -17.10 -10.33 8.89
N TYR A 120 -16.95 -11.54 8.37
CA TYR A 120 -15.73 -12.31 8.48
C TYR A 120 -15.45 -13.09 7.20
N GLY A 121 -14.25 -13.63 7.09
CA GLY A 121 -13.90 -14.47 5.95
C GLY A 121 -12.42 -14.83 5.92
N ASN A 122 -12.04 -15.41 4.80
CA ASN A 122 -10.65 -15.75 4.52
C ASN A 122 -10.09 -14.81 3.47
N ILE A 123 -8.79 -14.58 3.52
CA ILE A 123 -8.05 -13.79 2.54
C ILE A 123 -6.82 -14.57 2.08
N TYR A 124 -6.56 -14.50 0.78
CA TYR A 124 -5.38 -15.09 0.16
C TYR A 124 -4.77 -14.06 -0.78
N LEU A 125 -3.51 -13.74 -0.54
CA LEU A 125 -2.77 -12.72 -1.28
C LEU A 125 -1.47 -13.30 -1.83
N ILE A 126 -1.12 -12.89 -3.03
CA ILE A 126 0.19 -13.13 -3.63
C ILE A 126 0.88 -11.80 -3.87
N ARG A 127 2.18 -11.79 -3.80
CA ARG A 127 2.98 -10.62 -4.16
C ARG A 127 2.84 -10.38 -5.65
N ALA A 128 2.47 -9.17 -6.04
CA ALA A 128 2.39 -8.82 -7.45
C ALA A 128 3.79 -8.90 -8.10
N ASN A 129 3.93 -9.86 -9.00
CA ASN A 129 5.18 -10.06 -9.76
C ASN A 129 5.16 -9.22 -11.05
N GLU A 130 4.92 -7.92 -10.91
CA GLU A 130 4.96 -7.01 -12.03
C GLU A 130 6.40 -6.82 -12.48
N LYS A 131 6.66 -6.91 -13.80
CA LYS A 131 7.93 -6.49 -14.38
C LYS A 131 8.25 -5.10 -13.85
N ILE A 132 9.44 -4.94 -13.28
CA ILE A 132 9.89 -3.67 -12.71
C ILE A 132 10.03 -2.68 -13.87
N ILE A 133 9.03 -1.82 -14.01
CA ILE A 133 9.16 -0.60 -14.78
C ILE A 133 9.72 0.41 -13.81
N ASP A 134 10.86 1.02 -14.10
CA ASP A 134 11.33 2.15 -13.32
C ASP A 134 10.35 3.30 -13.52
N THR A 135 9.45 3.46 -12.56
CA THR A 135 8.34 4.40 -12.65
C THR A 135 8.76 5.84 -12.33
N GLY A 136 10.05 6.07 -12.03
CA GLY A 136 10.52 7.40 -11.59
C GLY A 136 10.27 8.54 -12.60
N GLU A 137 10.32 8.24 -13.89
CA GLU A 137 10.01 9.21 -14.94
C GLU A 137 8.54 9.12 -15.39
N ILE A 138 7.93 7.94 -15.29
CA ILE A 138 6.58 7.67 -15.81
C ILE A 138 5.51 8.44 -15.04
N ILE A 139 5.72 8.68 -13.74
CA ILE A 139 4.74 9.42 -12.93
C ILE A 139 4.65 10.89 -13.30
N ASN A 140 5.77 11.48 -13.77
CA ASN A 140 5.85 12.90 -14.09
C ASN A 140 5.24 13.21 -15.46
N LYS A 141 3.94 13.36 -15.52
CA LYS A 141 3.18 13.76 -16.71
C LYS A 141 1.81 14.31 -16.34
N GLN A 142 1.07 14.71 -17.35
CA GLN A 142 -0.36 14.95 -17.23
C GLN A 142 -1.12 13.62 -17.24
N TRP A 143 -2.07 13.51 -16.34
CA TRP A 143 -2.89 12.35 -16.12
C TRP A 143 -4.36 12.73 -16.18
N ALA A 144 -5.18 11.93 -16.84
CA ALA A 144 -6.62 12.13 -16.90
C ALA A 144 -7.36 10.84 -16.54
N SER A 145 -8.53 10.96 -15.94
CA SER A 145 -9.43 9.83 -15.77
C SER A 145 -10.66 10.02 -16.65
N TYR A 146 -11.20 8.91 -17.12
CA TYR A 146 -12.42 8.85 -17.92
C TYR A 146 -13.59 8.27 -17.13
N ASP A 147 -13.55 8.38 -15.78
CA ASP A 147 -14.70 8.04 -14.97
C ASP A 147 -15.81 9.04 -15.27
N GLU A 148 -16.93 8.58 -15.81
CA GLU A 148 -18.05 9.42 -16.22
C GLU A 148 -18.61 10.31 -15.09
N SER A 149 -18.47 9.85 -13.84
CA SER A 149 -18.95 10.59 -12.67
C SER A 149 -17.99 11.67 -12.20
N LYS A 150 -16.67 11.45 -12.35
CA LYS A 150 -15.61 12.37 -11.91
C LYS A 150 -14.45 12.32 -12.90
N MET A 151 -14.37 13.31 -13.75
CA MET A 151 -13.21 13.48 -14.63
C MET A 151 -12.13 14.25 -13.90
N TYR A 152 -11.02 13.60 -13.65
CA TYR A 152 -9.84 14.19 -13.02
C TYR A 152 -8.85 14.62 -14.10
N PHE A 153 -8.23 15.78 -13.89
CA PHE A 153 -7.13 16.31 -14.68
C PHE A 153 -6.01 16.68 -13.71
N LEU A 154 -5.03 15.80 -13.56
CA LEU A 154 -3.93 15.99 -12.64
C LEU A 154 -2.61 16.07 -13.40
N GLU A 155 -1.74 16.97 -12.99
CA GLU A 155 -0.35 17.00 -13.42
C GLU A 155 0.53 16.58 -12.24
N ILE A 156 1.51 15.72 -12.50
CA ILE A 156 2.56 15.40 -11.55
C ILE A 156 3.88 15.85 -12.13
N ASN A 157 4.55 16.76 -11.44
CA ASN A 157 5.84 17.31 -11.85
C ASN A 157 6.78 17.36 -10.65
N LYS A 158 7.94 16.70 -10.74
CA LYS A 158 8.91 16.59 -9.65
C LYS A 158 8.28 16.18 -8.31
N ASN A 159 7.38 15.19 -8.38
CA ASN A 159 6.59 14.67 -7.24
C ASN A 159 5.50 15.61 -6.71
N ILE A 160 5.32 16.80 -7.27
CA ILE A 160 4.23 17.71 -6.91
C ILE A 160 3.01 17.33 -7.74
N ILE A 161 1.89 17.14 -7.08
CA ILE A 161 0.59 16.90 -7.69
C ILE A 161 -0.16 18.23 -7.72
N SER A 162 -0.74 18.56 -8.85
CA SER A 162 -1.68 19.68 -8.98
C SER A 162 -2.75 19.35 -10.02
N GLY A 163 -3.94 19.89 -9.82
CA GLY A 163 -5.00 19.72 -10.80
C GLY A 163 -6.39 19.88 -10.21
N LYS A 164 -7.38 19.47 -10.98
CA LYS A 164 -8.79 19.56 -10.60
C LYS A 164 -9.63 18.44 -11.21
N ASP A 165 -10.83 18.26 -10.70
CA ASP A 165 -11.85 17.43 -11.32
C ASP A 165 -12.90 18.28 -12.08
N ARG A 166 -13.85 17.60 -12.70
CA ARG A 166 -14.95 18.25 -13.43
C ARG A 166 -15.83 19.12 -12.54
N ASN A 167 -15.87 18.86 -11.24
CA ASN A 167 -16.67 19.62 -10.28
C ASN A 167 -15.90 20.80 -9.68
N GLU A 168 -14.75 21.15 -10.26
CA GLU A 168 -13.85 22.24 -9.85
C GLU A 168 -13.23 22.02 -8.46
N CYS A 169 -13.27 20.80 -7.91
CA CYS A 169 -12.45 20.43 -6.77
C CYS A 169 -10.98 20.54 -7.12
N ASN A 170 -10.19 21.17 -6.29
CA ASN A 170 -8.77 21.35 -6.50
C ASN A 170 -7.98 20.29 -5.73
N TYR A 171 -6.94 19.76 -6.36
CA TYR A 171 -6.06 18.72 -5.82
C TYR A 171 -4.63 19.24 -5.82
N TYR A 172 -4.00 19.29 -4.64
CA TYR A 172 -2.61 19.70 -4.46
C TYR A 172 -1.89 18.73 -3.55
N GLY A 173 -0.62 18.46 -3.80
CA GLY A 173 0.09 17.57 -2.90
C GLY A 173 1.40 17.04 -3.42
N HIS A 174 1.80 15.90 -2.86
CA HIS A 174 3.04 15.24 -3.17
C HIS A 174 2.87 13.73 -3.32
N ALA A 175 3.58 13.17 -4.29
CA ALA A 175 3.75 11.73 -4.47
C ALA A 175 5.21 11.36 -4.29
N ARG A 176 5.64 11.07 -3.05
CA ARG A 176 7.02 10.71 -2.73
C ARG A 176 7.28 9.24 -3.01
N LYS A 177 8.26 8.92 -3.84
CA LYS A 177 8.64 7.54 -4.14
C LYS A 177 9.14 6.84 -2.86
N LEU A 178 8.50 5.74 -2.46
CA LEU A 178 8.90 4.88 -1.35
C LEU A 178 9.82 3.75 -1.84
N ASN A 179 9.39 3.10 -2.93
CA ASN A 179 10.15 2.05 -3.59
C ASN A 179 9.90 2.09 -5.11
N LYS A 180 10.34 1.08 -5.84
CA LYS A 180 10.21 1.05 -7.32
C LYS A 180 8.77 1.08 -7.82
N LYS A 181 7.78 0.78 -6.97
CA LYS A 181 6.38 0.57 -7.38
C LYS A 181 5.38 1.42 -6.61
N ILE A 182 5.74 1.90 -5.43
CA ILE A 182 4.82 2.55 -4.50
C ILE A 182 5.30 3.97 -4.21
N TYR A 183 4.35 4.88 -4.17
CA TYR A 183 4.52 6.27 -3.77
C TYR A 183 3.67 6.55 -2.52
N GLU A 184 4.23 7.27 -1.57
CA GLU A 184 3.47 7.89 -0.48
C GLU A 184 2.73 9.10 -1.01
N LEU A 185 1.47 9.24 -0.62
CA LEU A 185 0.63 10.38 -0.97
C LEU A 185 0.38 11.27 0.24
N ASN A 186 0.50 12.57 0.01
CA ASN A 186 -0.04 13.60 0.88
C ASN A 186 -0.77 14.58 -0.04
N LEU A 187 -2.11 14.56 -0.01
CA LEU A 187 -2.97 15.24 -0.96
C LEU A 187 -3.92 16.18 -0.21
N GLU A 188 -3.93 17.44 -0.55
CA GLU A 188 -4.91 18.42 -0.12
C GLU A 188 -6.01 18.50 -1.18
N ILE A 189 -7.27 18.43 -0.73
CA ILE A 189 -8.45 18.62 -1.56
C ILE A 189 -9.15 19.86 -1.05
N ALA A 190 -9.45 20.79 -1.93
CA ALA A 190 -10.08 22.06 -1.63
C ALA A 190 -11.19 22.37 -2.64
N SER A 191 -12.14 23.19 -2.21
CA SER A 191 -13.32 23.56 -3.00
C SER A 191 -14.27 22.39 -3.32
N CYS A 192 -14.24 21.35 -2.46
CA CYS A 192 -15.08 20.15 -2.54
C CYS A 192 -16.13 20.06 -1.42
N GLY A 193 -16.31 21.13 -0.65
CA GLY A 193 -17.27 21.18 0.46
C GLY A 193 -16.88 20.25 1.59
N VAL A 194 -17.74 19.29 1.92
CA VAL A 194 -17.48 18.35 3.04
C VAL A 194 -16.28 17.45 2.85
N SER A 195 -15.80 17.30 1.63
CA SER A 195 -14.62 16.49 1.30
C SER A 195 -13.32 17.29 1.33
N ASP A 196 -13.35 18.57 1.69
CA ASP A 196 -12.12 19.36 1.84
C ASP A 196 -11.25 18.79 2.97
N GLY A 197 -9.95 18.83 2.77
CA GLY A 197 -9.00 18.38 3.77
C GLY A 197 -7.73 17.76 3.25
N ILE A 198 -6.90 17.30 4.19
CA ILE A 198 -5.64 16.63 3.90
C ILE A 198 -5.83 15.12 3.97
N TYR A 199 -5.45 14.44 2.91
CA TYR A 199 -5.55 13.00 2.73
C TYR A 199 -4.16 12.38 2.67
N LYS A 200 -4.00 11.23 3.29
CA LYS A 200 -2.75 10.46 3.28
C LYS A 200 -3.02 9.06 2.76
N GLY A 201 -2.08 8.52 2.03
CA GLY A 201 -2.23 7.19 1.47
C GLY A 201 -1.07 6.78 0.60
N MET A 202 -1.35 5.93 -0.37
CA MET A 202 -0.35 5.43 -1.30
C MET A 202 -0.88 5.42 -2.73
N ALA A 203 0.07 5.49 -3.67
CA ALA A 203 -0.20 5.31 -5.09
C ALA A 203 0.72 4.25 -5.68
N HIS A 204 0.29 3.67 -6.79
CA HIS A 204 1.11 2.82 -7.61
C HIS A 204 0.74 2.95 -9.08
N ILE A 205 1.67 2.55 -9.95
CA ILE A 205 1.41 2.49 -11.39
C ILE A 205 1.26 1.03 -11.78
N LYS A 206 0.14 0.71 -12.40
CA LYS A 206 -0.16 -0.59 -12.99
C LYS A 206 -0.05 -0.48 -14.49
N LYS A 207 0.59 -1.45 -15.16
CA LYS A 207 0.63 -1.53 -16.61
C LYS A 207 -0.28 -2.67 -17.07
N GLU A 208 -1.30 -2.34 -17.84
CA GLU A 208 -2.21 -3.30 -18.48
C GLU A 208 -2.30 -2.98 -19.97
N ASN A 209 -2.11 -3.98 -20.84
CA ASN A 209 -2.21 -3.83 -22.30
C ASN A 209 -1.40 -2.63 -22.84
N ASP A 210 -0.18 -2.44 -22.33
CA ASP A 210 0.72 -1.32 -22.62
C ASP A 210 0.23 0.08 -22.17
N ILE A 211 -0.87 0.15 -21.46
CA ILE A 211 -1.38 1.38 -20.87
C ILE A 211 -0.92 1.46 -19.40
N ASN A 212 -0.29 2.57 -19.04
CA ASN A 212 0.05 2.86 -17.66
C ASN A 212 -1.15 3.50 -16.97
N THR A 213 -1.61 2.89 -15.89
CA THR A 213 -2.67 3.42 -15.03
C THR A 213 -2.09 3.79 -13.68
N LEU A 214 -2.16 5.06 -13.31
CA LEU A 214 -1.82 5.54 -11.97
C LEU A 214 -3.04 5.39 -11.08
N ILE A 215 -2.89 4.69 -9.97
CA ILE A 215 -3.94 4.47 -8.96
C ILE A 215 -3.52 5.19 -7.68
N LEU A 216 -4.33 6.16 -7.28
CA LEU A 216 -4.18 6.94 -6.05
C LEU A 216 -5.23 6.46 -5.05
N ASN A 217 -4.78 6.10 -3.86
CA ASN A 217 -5.63 5.66 -2.75
C ASN A 217 -5.23 6.44 -1.50
N ALA A 218 -6.08 7.35 -1.05
CA ALA A 218 -5.82 8.20 0.10
C ALA A 218 -7.06 8.39 0.95
N THR A 219 -6.86 8.63 2.24
CA THR A 219 -7.93 8.86 3.21
C THR A 219 -7.56 9.98 4.16
N ASN A 220 -8.57 10.64 4.70
CA ASN A 220 -8.48 11.41 5.92
C ASN A 220 -9.26 10.69 7.05
N LYS A 221 -9.53 11.37 8.15
CA LYS A 221 -10.28 10.78 9.27
C LYS A 221 -11.68 10.30 8.86
N ASN A 222 -12.34 11.02 7.96
CA ASN A 222 -13.76 10.85 7.64
C ASN A 222 -14.01 10.27 6.26
N PHE A 223 -13.15 10.58 5.28
CA PHE A 223 -13.39 10.31 3.85
C PHE A 223 -12.22 9.59 3.19
N SER A 224 -12.52 8.92 2.10
CA SER A 224 -11.55 8.36 1.17
C SER A 224 -11.63 9.04 -0.20
N VAL A 225 -10.53 8.96 -0.93
CA VAL A 225 -10.40 9.32 -2.34
C VAL A 225 -9.71 8.19 -3.06
N PHE A 226 -10.31 7.74 -4.16
CA PHE A 226 -9.77 6.71 -5.02
C PHE A 226 -9.83 7.17 -6.47
N ILE A 227 -8.67 7.42 -7.07
CA ILE A 227 -8.53 7.99 -8.40
C ILE A 227 -7.74 7.04 -9.28
N LYS A 228 -8.26 6.74 -10.47
CA LYS A 228 -7.58 6.02 -11.54
C LYS A 228 -7.34 6.95 -12.71
N LEU A 229 -6.10 7.04 -13.19
CA LEU A 229 -5.65 7.96 -14.22
C LEU A 229 -4.84 7.21 -15.29
N GLN A 230 -4.96 7.66 -16.53
CA GLN A 230 -4.21 7.14 -17.68
C GLN A 230 -3.52 8.24 -18.47
#